data_0bc8a3663e26ee6602ff25fa0f915baa
#
_entry.id   0bc8a3663e26ee6602ff25fa0f915baa
#
_cell.length_a   1.000
_cell.length_b   1.000
_cell.length_c   1.000
_cell.angle_alpha   90.00
_cell.angle_beta   90.00
_cell.angle_gamma   90.00
#
_symmetry.space_group_name_H-M   'P 1'
#
loop_
_entity.id
_entity.type
_entity.pdbx_description
1 polymer ?
#
loop_
_entity_poly.entity_id
_entity_poly.type
_entity_poly.pdbx_seq_one_letter_code
_entity_poly.pdbx_strand_id
1 'polypeptide(L)'
;METQTEKDTKPVEKYRILVATDFSDLGSQAFAEAIALARRNPYAELHVVAVVDKEASEIVPVQDRRASLVQITDHMRERLIAETNRMLGPDPSRRVPSTVHVRLGKIAEQIAGLAGEIGADLVVVGTHGRRGVRHLLLGSVAERTVRLAPCAVLVVRPKDTHVLDNLPTIEPPCPACLKTREETHGQEWWCEAHRQEPGEFHAFSYSRRLDEPAVPAPYY
;
A
#
# COMPACT_ATOMS: atom_id res chain seq x y z
N MET A 1 -22.64 0.15 50.97
CA MET A 1 -21.34 0.77 50.60
C MET A 1 -20.83 -0.01 49.40
N GLU A 2 -21.38 0.35 48.23
CA GLU A 2 -21.08 -0.31 46.96
C GLU A 2 -19.92 0.41 46.31
N THR A 3 -18.76 -0.22 46.26
CA THR A 3 -17.60 0.25 45.51
C THR A 3 -17.81 -0.09 44.05
N GLN A 4 -18.23 0.89 43.25
CA GLN A 4 -18.15 0.85 41.79
C GLN A 4 -16.71 0.84 41.40
N THR A 5 -16.20 -0.30 40.95
CA THR A 5 -14.93 -0.41 40.23
C THR A 5 -15.18 0.15 38.82
N GLU A 6 -14.85 1.42 38.66
CA GLU A 6 -14.77 2.08 37.36
C GLU A 6 -13.62 1.38 36.59
N LYS A 7 -13.98 0.52 35.64
CA LYS A 7 -13.01 -0.08 34.71
C LYS A 7 -12.45 1.05 33.86
N ASP A 8 -11.24 1.43 34.18
CA ASP A 8 -10.40 2.33 33.41
C ASP A 8 -10.04 1.64 32.07
N THR A 9 -11.00 1.60 31.14
CA THR A 9 -10.79 1.09 29.79
C THR A 9 -10.10 2.22 29.01
N LYS A 10 -8.77 2.16 28.93
CA LYS A 10 -8.00 3.01 28.03
C LYS A 10 -8.67 2.97 26.64
N PRO A 11 -8.97 4.12 26.01
CA PRO A 11 -9.62 4.11 24.71
C PRO A 11 -8.74 3.33 23.73
N VAL A 12 -9.35 2.39 23.01
CA VAL A 12 -8.64 1.60 22.00
C VAL A 12 -8.22 2.55 20.90
N GLU A 13 -6.93 2.65 20.70
CA GLU A 13 -6.34 3.52 19.68
C GLU A 13 -6.69 2.96 18.29
N LYS A 14 -7.32 3.79 17.47
CA LYS A 14 -7.72 3.42 16.12
C LYS A 14 -6.50 3.46 15.19
N TYR A 15 -6.40 2.47 14.32
CA TYR A 15 -5.36 2.41 13.29
C TYR A 15 -5.91 2.98 11.98
N ARG A 16 -5.45 4.15 11.56
CA ARG A 16 -5.96 4.88 10.41
C ARG A 16 -5.10 4.65 9.18
N ILE A 17 -5.70 4.05 8.16
CA ILE A 17 -5.07 3.79 6.86
C ILE A 17 -5.64 4.80 5.86
N LEU A 18 -4.77 5.63 5.29
CA LEU A 18 -5.14 6.55 4.20
C LEU A 18 -4.70 5.94 2.87
N VAL A 19 -5.62 5.68 1.96
CA VAL A 19 -5.31 5.25 0.60
C VAL A 19 -5.66 6.35 -0.41
N ALA A 20 -4.72 6.66 -1.31
CA ALA A 20 -4.95 7.57 -2.42
C ALA A 20 -5.24 6.81 -3.70
N THR A 21 -6.29 7.23 -4.41
CA THR A 21 -6.69 6.65 -5.70
C THR A 21 -6.84 7.74 -6.77
N ASP A 22 -6.44 7.40 -7.98
CA ASP A 22 -6.71 8.15 -9.20
C ASP A 22 -7.65 7.39 -10.15
N PHE A 23 -8.24 6.31 -9.66
CA PHE A 23 -9.10 5.37 -10.39
C PHE A 23 -8.40 4.64 -11.55
N SER A 24 -7.08 4.57 -11.55
CA SER A 24 -6.31 3.72 -12.45
C SER A 24 -6.27 2.28 -11.90
N ASP A 25 -5.83 1.33 -12.73
CA ASP A 25 -5.67 -0.08 -12.31
C ASP A 25 -4.67 -0.19 -11.15
N LEU A 26 -3.60 0.60 -11.15
CA LEU A 26 -2.62 0.64 -10.07
C LEU A 26 -3.17 1.29 -8.81
N GLY A 27 -3.98 2.34 -8.95
CA GLY A 27 -4.74 2.93 -7.85
C GLY A 27 -5.71 1.91 -7.23
N SER A 28 -6.37 1.11 -8.05
CA SER A 28 -7.27 0.04 -7.60
C SER A 28 -6.52 -1.08 -6.87
N GLN A 29 -5.31 -1.44 -7.30
CA GLN A 29 -4.46 -2.41 -6.59
C GLN A 29 -4.01 -1.87 -5.22
N ALA A 30 -3.59 -0.61 -5.14
CA ALA A 30 -3.26 0.03 -3.88
C ALA A 30 -4.47 0.05 -2.93
N PHE A 31 -5.64 0.31 -3.46
CA PHE A 31 -6.89 0.29 -2.70
C PHE A 31 -7.22 -1.12 -2.19
N ALA A 32 -7.10 -2.14 -3.02
CA ALA A 32 -7.32 -3.53 -2.60
C ALA A 32 -6.36 -3.94 -1.47
N GLU A 33 -5.09 -3.54 -1.54
CA GLU A 33 -4.12 -3.81 -0.48
C GLU A 33 -4.45 -3.09 0.82
N ALA A 34 -4.87 -1.82 0.75
CA ALA A 34 -5.32 -1.06 1.91
C ALA A 34 -6.52 -1.73 2.61
N ILE A 35 -7.50 -2.23 1.84
CA ILE A 35 -8.64 -2.99 2.37
C ILE A 35 -8.18 -4.30 3.01
N ALA A 36 -7.26 -5.02 2.37
CA ALA A 36 -6.73 -6.27 2.91
C ALA A 36 -6.01 -6.07 4.25
N LEU A 37 -5.24 -5.00 4.38
CA LEU A 37 -4.59 -4.60 5.64
C LEU A 37 -5.61 -4.19 6.70
N ALA A 38 -6.59 -3.36 6.33
CA ALA A 38 -7.63 -2.92 7.25
C ALA A 38 -8.45 -4.10 7.80
N ARG A 39 -8.77 -5.10 6.99
CA ARG A 39 -9.51 -6.30 7.41
C ARG A 39 -8.75 -7.19 8.39
N ARG A 40 -7.43 -7.07 8.47
CA ARG A 40 -6.59 -7.82 9.43
C ARG A 40 -6.51 -7.16 10.79
N ASN A 41 -6.93 -5.89 10.90
CA ASN A 41 -6.90 -5.14 12.13
C ASN A 41 -8.33 -4.71 12.50
N PRO A 42 -8.94 -5.24 13.59
CA PRO A 42 -10.30 -4.92 13.99
C PRO A 42 -10.49 -3.45 14.41
N TYR A 43 -9.41 -2.72 14.64
CA TYR A 43 -9.42 -1.31 15.02
C TYR A 43 -9.11 -0.38 13.85
N ALA A 44 -8.97 -0.94 12.64
CA ALA A 44 -8.66 -0.13 11.48
C ALA A 44 -9.84 0.73 11.01
N GLU A 45 -9.53 1.95 10.63
CA GLU A 45 -10.38 2.85 9.86
C GLU A 45 -9.71 3.15 8.52
N LEU A 46 -10.49 3.08 7.44
CA LEU A 46 -10.01 3.33 6.10
C LEU A 46 -10.43 4.72 5.64
N HIS A 47 -9.47 5.56 5.31
CA HIS A 47 -9.70 6.85 4.67
C HIS A 47 -9.29 6.75 3.21
N VAL A 48 -10.19 7.13 2.30
CA VAL A 48 -9.95 7.06 0.86
C VAL A 48 -9.91 8.47 0.30
N VAL A 49 -8.83 8.85 -0.36
CA VAL A 49 -8.70 10.19 -0.93
C VAL A 49 -8.53 10.16 -2.44
N ALA A 50 -9.27 11.03 -3.10
CA ALA A 50 -9.00 11.44 -4.47
C ALA A 50 -8.64 12.94 -4.49
N VAL A 51 -7.61 13.29 -5.25
CA VAL A 51 -7.16 14.68 -5.37
C VAL A 51 -7.40 15.17 -6.77
N VAL A 52 -8.12 16.28 -6.88
CA VAL A 52 -8.27 17.04 -8.12
C VAL A 52 -7.05 17.95 -8.27
N ASP A 53 -6.28 17.74 -9.34
CA ASP A 53 -5.09 18.53 -9.60
C ASP A 53 -5.48 19.99 -9.88
N LYS A 54 -4.73 20.92 -9.28
CA LYS A 54 -4.97 22.35 -9.46
C LYS A 54 -4.83 22.79 -10.92
N GLU A 55 -3.88 22.20 -11.65
CA GLU A 55 -3.66 22.50 -13.05
C GLU A 55 -4.89 22.15 -13.91
N ALA A 56 -5.59 21.05 -13.60
CA ALA A 56 -6.83 20.69 -14.26
C ALA A 56 -7.96 21.73 -14.01
N SER A 57 -7.90 22.45 -12.88
CA SER A 57 -8.89 23.48 -12.54
C SER A 57 -8.59 24.85 -13.17
N GLU A 58 -7.37 25.10 -13.63
CA GLU A 58 -6.98 26.37 -14.27
C GLU A 58 -7.46 26.51 -15.73
N ILE A 59 -7.87 25.39 -16.34
CA ILE A 59 -8.42 25.35 -17.71
C ILE A 59 -9.83 25.99 -17.77
N VAL A 60 -10.51 26.16 -16.63
CA VAL A 60 -11.85 26.71 -16.54
C VAL A 60 -11.79 28.25 -16.47
N PRO A 61 -12.59 28.98 -17.27
CA PRO A 61 -12.68 30.46 -17.21
C PRO A 61 -12.99 30.94 -15.79
N VAL A 62 -12.37 32.06 -15.37
CA VAL A 62 -12.44 32.58 -13.99
C VAL A 62 -13.89 32.81 -13.52
N GLN A 63 -14.77 33.22 -14.45
CA GLN A 63 -16.18 33.54 -14.18
C GLN A 63 -17.00 32.31 -13.76
N ASP A 64 -16.67 31.12 -14.28
CA ASP A 64 -17.38 29.86 -14.00
C ASP A 64 -16.62 28.93 -13.04
N ARG A 65 -15.42 29.32 -12.61
CA ARG A 65 -14.49 28.50 -11.89
C ARG A 65 -15.06 27.93 -10.59
N ARG A 66 -15.83 28.74 -9.84
CA ARG A 66 -16.40 28.31 -8.56
C ARG A 66 -17.51 27.27 -8.74
N ALA A 67 -18.42 27.48 -9.66
CA ALA A 67 -19.49 26.54 -9.97
C ALA A 67 -18.91 25.22 -10.55
N SER A 68 -17.93 25.33 -11.46
CA SER A 68 -17.25 24.18 -12.05
C SER A 68 -16.45 23.38 -11.04
N LEU A 69 -15.78 24.01 -10.07
CA LEU A 69 -15.05 23.32 -9.00
C LEU A 69 -15.99 22.56 -8.08
N VAL A 70 -17.14 23.13 -7.71
CA VAL A 70 -18.16 22.42 -6.91
C VAL A 70 -18.66 21.21 -7.67
N GLN A 71 -19.02 21.35 -8.95
CA GLN A 71 -19.47 20.23 -9.77
C GLN A 71 -18.40 19.13 -9.91
N ILE A 72 -17.13 19.51 -10.14
CA ILE A 72 -16.02 18.55 -10.26
C ILE A 72 -15.82 17.80 -8.94
N THR A 73 -15.85 18.51 -7.81
CA THR A 73 -15.66 17.87 -6.50
C THR A 73 -16.82 16.99 -6.11
N ASP A 74 -18.05 17.36 -6.43
CA ASP A 74 -19.24 16.54 -6.16
C ASP A 74 -19.25 15.28 -7.02
N HIS A 75 -18.98 15.40 -8.32
CA HIS A 75 -18.84 14.25 -9.21
C HIS A 75 -17.70 13.31 -8.75
N MET A 76 -16.56 13.87 -8.33
CA MET A 76 -15.44 13.09 -7.81
C MET A 76 -15.83 12.36 -6.53
N ARG A 77 -16.59 13.01 -5.64
CA ARG A 77 -17.10 12.41 -4.39
C ARG A 77 -18.02 11.25 -4.67
N GLU A 78 -19.00 11.43 -5.55
CA GLU A 78 -19.93 10.36 -5.94
C GLU A 78 -19.19 9.16 -6.52
N ARG A 79 -18.25 9.39 -7.41
CA ARG A 79 -17.41 8.36 -8.00
C ARG A 79 -16.59 7.64 -6.93
N LEU A 80 -16.00 8.38 -6.00
CA LEU A 80 -15.18 7.81 -4.92
C LEU A 80 -16.02 6.96 -3.96
N ILE A 81 -17.23 7.39 -3.63
CA ILE A 81 -18.19 6.62 -2.83
C ILE A 81 -18.56 5.33 -3.56
N ALA A 82 -18.91 5.41 -4.84
CA ALA A 82 -19.27 4.25 -5.65
C ALA A 82 -18.10 3.23 -5.73
N GLU A 83 -16.90 3.70 -5.98
CA GLU A 83 -15.70 2.86 -6.03
C GLU A 83 -15.40 2.24 -4.66
N THR A 84 -15.49 2.99 -3.58
CA THR A 84 -15.27 2.50 -2.22
C THR A 84 -16.26 1.39 -1.88
N ASN A 85 -17.55 1.59 -2.16
CA ASN A 85 -18.58 0.58 -1.93
C ASN A 85 -18.35 -0.68 -2.79
N ARG A 86 -17.95 -0.50 -4.05
CA ARG A 86 -17.60 -1.61 -4.94
C ARG A 86 -16.44 -2.43 -4.40
N MET A 87 -15.37 -1.77 -3.94
CA MET A 87 -14.16 -2.42 -3.43
C MET A 87 -14.36 -3.10 -2.07
N LEU A 88 -15.17 -2.51 -1.19
CA LEU A 88 -15.51 -3.11 0.10
C LEU A 88 -16.44 -4.32 -0.06
N GLY A 89 -17.24 -4.34 -1.13
CA GLY A 89 -18.21 -5.41 -1.39
C GLY A 89 -19.46 -5.34 -0.51
N PRO A 90 -20.45 -6.21 -0.79
CA PRO A 90 -21.76 -6.15 -0.14
C PRO A 90 -21.82 -6.81 1.24
N ASP A 91 -20.82 -7.60 1.62
CA ASP A 91 -20.85 -8.39 2.86
C ASP A 91 -20.68 -7.51 4.11
N PRO A 92 -21.73 -7.36 4.96
CA PRO A 92 -21.65 -6.52 6.14
C PRO A 92 -20.65 -7.01 7.19
N SER A 93 -20.38 -8.33 7.25
CA SER A 93 -19.45 -8.93 8.22
C SER A 93 -17.99 -8.58 7.92
N ARG A 94 -17.70 -8.16 6.67
CA ARG A 94 -16.38 -7.76 6.19
C ARG A 94 -16.22 -6.25 6.03
N ARG A 95 -17.18 -5.48 6.54
CA ARG A 95 -17.13 -4.02 6.47
C ARG A 95 -15.98 -3.47 7.29
N VAL A 96 -15.23 -2.56 6.66
CA VAL A 96 -14.23 -1.71 7.31
C VAL A 96 -14.85 -0.32 7.42
N PRO A 97 -14.86 0.31 8.60
CA PRO A 97 -15.25 1.72 8.73
C PRO A 97 -14.47 2.56 7.75
N SER A 98 -15.15 3.31 6.89
CA SER A 98 -14.50 4.05 5.82
C SER A 98 -15.05 5.46 5.67
N THR A 99 -14.14 6.41 5.37
CA THR A 99 -14.43 7.81 5.08
C THR A 99 -13.80 8.19 3.75
N VAL A 100 -14.55 8.90 2.91
CA VAL A 100 -14.05 9.39 1.62
C VAL A 100 -13.71 10.88 1.69
N HIS A 101 -12.62 11.26 1.05
CA HIS A 101 -12.12 12.64 1.00
C HIS A 101 -11.88 13.05 -0.46
N VAL A 102 -12.33 14.23 -0.81
CA VAL A 102 -11.96 14.89 -2.08
C VAL A 102 -11.16 16.13 -1.74
N ARG A 103 -9.97 16.24 -2.30
CA ARG A 103 -9.06 17.35 -2.10
C ARG A 103 -8.75 18.04 -3.42
N LEU A 104 -8.39 19.32 -3.36
CA LEU A 104 -8.00 20.12 -4.50
C LEU A 104 -6.59 20.66 -4.29
N GLY A 105 -5.71 20.48 -5.25
CA GLY A 105 -4.34 21.02 -5.19
C GLY A 105 -3.28 20.06 -5.70
N LYS A 106 -2.05 20.25 -5.27
CA LYS A 106 -0.94 19.35 -5.62
C LYS A 106 -1.11 18.01 -4.92
N ILE A 107 -1.11 16.93 -5.70
CA ILE A 107 -1.56 15.61 -5.26
C ILE A 107 -0.81 15.13 -4.01
N ALA A 108 0.51 15.09 -4.03
CA ALA A 108 1.30 14.56 -2.93
C ALA A 108 1.19 15.40 -1.65
N GLU A 109 1.13 16.72 -1.78
CA GLU A 109 0.95 17.65 -0.66
C GLU A 109 -0.43 17.47 0.00
N GLN A 110 -1.47 17.25 -0.81
CA GLN A 110 -2.82 17.02 -0.31
C GLN A 110 -2.94 15.67 0.40
N ILE A 111 -2.27 14.63 -0.11
CA ILE A 111 -2.21 13.33 0.55
C ILE A 111 -1.49 13.44 1.90
N ALA A 112 -0.30 14.04 1.93
CA ALA A 112 0.49 14.19 3.14
C ALA A 112 -0.19 15.10 4.17
N GLY A 113 -0.80 16.21 3.73
CA GLY A 113 -1.57 17.11 4.58
C GLY A 113 -2.76 16.39 5.23
N LEU A 114 -3.54 15.65 4.44
CA LEU A 114 -4.65 14.85 4.97
C LEU A 114 -4.17 13.78 5.94
N ALA A 115 -3.05 13.11 5.65
CA ALA A 115 -2.47 12.13 6.57
C ALA A 115 -2.17 12.73 7.94
N GLY A 116 -1.61 13.96 7.96
CA GLY A 116 -1.39 14.69 9.21
C GLY A 116 -2.69 15.11 9.91
N GLU A 117 -3.66 15.64 9.16
CA GLU A 117 -4.93 16.10 9.70
C GLU A 117 -5.74 14.98 10.39
N ILE A 118 -5.75 13.77 9.83
CA ILE A 118 -6.46 12.63 10.40
C ILE A 118 -5.63 11.82 11.38
N GLY A 119 -4.33 12.12 11.53
CA GLY A 119 -3.40 11.31 12.30
C GLY A 119 -3.30 9.89 11.72
N ALA A 120 -3.02 9.78 10.42
CA ALA A 120 -2.87 8.48 9.76
C ALA A 120 -1.63 7.75 10.26
N ASP A 121 -1.77 6.43 10.45
CA ASP A 121 -0.67 5.52 10.80
C ASP A 121 0.03 4.99 9.54
N LEU A 122 -0.73 4.88 8.44
CA LEU A 122 -0.25 4.36 7.17
C LEU A 122 -0.87 5.10 5.99
N VAL A 123 -0.04 5.52 5.06
CA VAL A 123 -0.48 5.99 3.73
C VAL A 123 -0.22 4.89 2.71
N VAL A 124 -1.18 4.58 1.85
CA VAL A 124 -1.06 3.59 0.77
C VAL A 124 -1.23 4.27 -0.58
N VAL A 125 -0.27 4.10 -1.47
CA VAL A 125 -0.26 4.69 -2.82
C VAL A 125 0.18 3.68 -3.86
N GLY A 126 -0.29 3.81 -5.10
CA GLY A 126 0.24 3.06 -6.23
C GLY A 126 1.59 3.62 -6.70
N THR A 127 2.40 2.80 -7.35
CA THR A 127 3.70 3.26 -7.92
C THR A 127 3.55 4.30 -9.01
N HIS A 128 2.51 4.20 -9.84
CA HIS A 128 2.23 5.08 -10.97
C HIS A 128 0.73 5.39 -11.03
N GLY A 129 0.38 6.56 -11.55
CA GLY A 129 -0.98 6.94 -11.85
C GLY A 129 -1.29 6.86 -13.36
N ARG A 130 -2.34 7.58 -13.80
CA ARG A 130 -2.83 7.62 -15.19
C ARG A 130 -1.77 7.96 -16.25
N ARG A 131 -0.70 8.67 -15.88
CA ARG A 131 0.37 9.11 -16.78
C ARG A 131 1.62 8.22 -16.69
N GLY A 132 1.52 7.04 -16.04
CA GLY A 132 2.66 6.22 -15.66
C GLY A 132 3.55 5.79 -16.83
N VAL A 133 4.81 6.18 -16.77
CA VAL A 133 5.85 5.70 -17.67
C VAL A 133 6.35 4.37 -17.09
N ARG A 134 6.13 3.27 -17.80
CA ARG A 134 6.42 1.89 -17.34
C ARG A 134 7.90 1.62 -16.99
N HIS A 135 8.80 2.54 -17.32
CA HIS A 135 10.25 2.39 -17.10
C HIS A 135 10.79 3.10 -15.85
N LEU A 136 9.96 3.88 -15.14
CA LEU A 136 10.37 4.52 -13.89
C LEU A 136 10.02 3.62 -12.71
N LEU A 137 10.99 3.38 -11.83
CA LEU A 137 10.83 2.54 -10.64
C LEU A 137 9.79 3.08 -9.65
N LEU A 138 9.60 4.41 -9.61
CA LEU A 138 8.67 5.08 -8.72
C LEU A 138 8.11 6.35 -9.40
N GLY A 139 6.79 6.52 -9.41
CA GLY A 139 6.14 7.71 -9.96
C GLY A 139 6.33 8.95 -9.07
N SER A 140 6.31 10.12 -9.69
CA SER A 140 6.57 11.41 -9.01
C SER A 140 5.65 11.67 -7.80
N VAL A 141 4.38 11.26 -7.88
CA VAL A 141 3.43 11.39 -6.77
C VAL A 141 3.80 10.47 -5.62
N ALA A 142 4.10 9.20 -5.90
CA ALA A 142 4.50 8.23 -4.88
C ALA A 142 5.80 8.65 -4.20
N GLU A 143 6.83 9.01 -4.97
CA GLU A 143 8.10 9.50 -4.44
C GLU A 143 7.92 10.72 -3.53
N ARG A 144 7.15 11.71 -4.00
CA ARG A 144 6.91 12.92 -3.24
C ARG A 144 6.06 12.67 -1.99
N THR A 145 5.09 11.74 -2.07
CA THR A 145 4.30 11.33 -0.90
C THR A 145 5.17 10.67 0.16
N VAL A 146 6.10 9.78 -0.21
CA VAL A 146 7.07 9.17 0.71
C VAL A 146 7.91 10.23 1.43
N ARG A 147 8.29 11.31 0.75
CA ARG A 147 9.09 12.40 1.34
C ARG A 147 8.30 13.31 2.28
N LEU A 148 7.00 13.47 2.05
CA LEU A 148 6.18 14.46 2.76
C LEU A 148 5.28 13.87 3.83
N ALA A 149 4.95 12.57 3.76
CA ALA A 149 4.04 11.93 4.69
C ALA A 149 4.60 11.94 6.12
N PRO A 150 3.75 12.23 7.12
CA PRO A 150 4.15 12.25 8.53
C PRO A 150 4.20 10.85 9.18
N CYS A 151 3.85 9.80 8.42
CA CYS A 151 3.74 8.41 8.89
C CYS A 151 4.33 7.44 7.88
N ALA A 152 4.22 6.13 8.14
CA ALA A 152 4.65 5.09 7.20
C ALA A 152 3.92 5.20 5.85
N VAL A 153 4.62 4.87 4.76
CA VAL A 153 4.05 4.86 3.40
C VAL A 153 4.28 3.49 2.77
N LEU A 154 3.20 2.86 2.35
CA LEU A 154 3.22 1.64 1.54
C LEU A 154 3.02 2.00 0.07
N VAL A 155 4.03 1.71 -0.73
CA VAL A 155 3.97 1.87 -2.17
C VAL A 155 3.65 0.53 -2.81
N VAL A 156 2.46 0.41 -3.41
CA VAL A 156 1.97 -0.82 -4.02
C VAL A 156 2.32 -0.83 -5.50
N ARG A 157 2.98 -1.91 -5.92
CA ARG A 157 3.30 -2.20 -7.32
C ARG A 157 2.76 -3.57 -7.72
N PRO A 158 2.48 -3.80 -9.00
CA PRO A 158 2.13 -5.13 -9.48
C PRO A 158 3.23 -6.13 -9.11
N LYS A 159 2.84 -7.35 -8.77
CA LYS A 159 3.79 -8.45 -8.63
C LYS A 159 4.35 -8.76 -10.02
N ASP A 160 5.65 -8.58 -10.18
CA ASP A 160 6.38 -8.98 -11.37
C ASP A 160 7.40 -10.04 -10.93
N THR A 161 7.12 -11.28 -11.23
CA THR A 161 8.00 -12.42 -10.91
C THR A 161 9.11 -12.59 -11.92
N HIS A 162 8.99 -12.02 -13.13
CA HIS A 162 9.98 -12.18 -14.19
C HIS A 162 11.29 -11.41 -13.93
N VAL A 163 11.24 -10.38 -13.10
CA VAL A 163 12.47 -9.63 -12.72
C VAL A 163 13.46 -10.52 -11.96
N LEU A 164 12.96 -11.57 -11.30
CA LEU A 164 13.80 -12.47 -10.51
C LEU A 164 14.42 -13.59 -11.35
N ASP A 165 13.91 -13.86 -12.54
CA ASP A 165 14.38 -14.96 -13.40
C ASP A 165 15.81 -14.78 -13.88
N ASN A 166 16.33 -13.54 -13.87
CA ASN A 166 17.68 -13.19 -14.32
C ASN A 166 18.63 -12.83 -13.16
N LEU A 167 18.18 -12.90 -11.90
CA LEU A 167 19.06 -12.66 -10.77
C LEU A 167 19.88 -13.91 -10.46
N PRO A 168 21.20 -13.81 -10.29
CA PRO A 168 22.01 -14.95 -9.88
C PRO A 168 21.51 -15.45 -8.54
N THR A 169 21.29 -16.76 -8.44
CA THR A 169 20.95 -17.40 -7.17
C THR A 169 22.20 -17.36 -6.29
N ILE A 170 22.18 -16.54 -5.26
CA ILE A 170 23.33 -16.32 -4.37
C ILE A 170 23.59 -17.55 -3.51
N GLU A 171 22.55 -18.36 -3.23
CA GLU A 171 22.63 -19.55 -2.40
C GLU A 171 21.75 -20.67 -2.96
N PRO A 172 22.22 -21.91 -2.98
CA PRO A 172 21.38 -23.02 -3.36
C PRO A 172 20.32 -23.24 -2.24
N PRO A 173 19.04 -23.04 -2.55
CA PRO A 173 18.00 -23.29 -1.58
C PRO A 173 17.95 -24.79 -1.25
N CYS A 174 17.48 -25.13 -0.05
CA CYS A 174 17.27 -26.52 0.36
C CYS A 174 16.38 -27.25 -0.67
N PRO A 175 16.84 -28.37 -1.27
CA PRO A 175 16.08 -29.08 -2.30
C PRO A 175 14.69 -29.53 -1.84
N ALA A 176 14.56 -29.92 -0.56
CA ALA A 176 13.28 -30.30 0.01
C ALA A 176 12.33 -29.10 0.16
N CYS A 177 12.84 -27.89 0.50
CA CYS A 177 12.02 -26.68 0.53
C CYS A 177 11.57 -26.28 -0.88
N LEU A 178 12.43 -26.41 -1.90
CA LEU A 178 12.05 -26.17 -3.29
C LEU A 178 10.91 -27.08 -3.72
N LYS A 179 11.04 -28.38 -3.45
CA LYS A 179 10.01 -29.35 -3.74
C LYS A 179 8.69 -29.04 -3.02
N THR A 180 8.73 -28.67 -1.74
CA THR A 180 7.52 -28.25 -1.00
C THR A 180 6.86 -27.02 -1.65
N ARG A 181 7.62 -26.02 -2.06
CA ARG A 181 7.08 -24.83 -2.74
C ARG A 181 6.41 -25.16 -4.06
N GLU A 182 7.02 -26.04 -4.85
CA GLU A 182 6.49 -26.49 -6.14
C GLU A 182 5.18 -27.27 -5.93
N GLU A 183 5.18 -28.27 -5.04
CA GLU A 183 4.00 -29.12 -4.76
C GLU A 183 2.84 -28.34 -4.15
N THR A 184 3.10 -27.30 -3.37
CA THR A 184 2.08 -26.47 -2.72
C THR A 184 1.75 -25.19 -3.50
N HIS A 185 2.30 -25.01 -4.71
CA HIS A 185 2.16 -23.77 -5.49
C HIS A 185 2.51 -22.51 -4.69
N GLY A 186 3.55 -22.59 -3.86
CA GLY A 186 4.04 -21.46 -3.06
C GLY A 186 3.26 -21.19 -1.78
N GLN A 187 2.30 -22.01 -1.41
CA GLN A 187 1.57 -21.85 -0.14
C GLN A 187 2.41 -22.23 1.08
N GLU A 188 3.25 -23.22 0.94
CA GLU A 188 4.21 -23.61 1.97
C GLU A 188 5.65 -23.35 1.49
N TRP A 189 6.44 -22.71 2.35
CA TRP A 189 7.80 -22.29 2.01
C TRP A 189 8.88 -23.23 2.56
N TRP A 190 8.56 -23.96 3.59
CA TRP A 190 9.51 -24.76 4.35
C TRP A 190 9.16 -26.23 4.29
N CYS A 191 10.15 -27.10 4.08
CA CYS A 191 9.98 -28.53 4.26
C CYS A 191 9.79 -28.88 5.74
N GLU A 192 9.36 -30.09 6.04
CA GLU A 192 9.05 -30.53 7.39
C GLU A 192 10.22 -30.33 8.37
N ALA A 193 11.45 -30.66 7.96
CA ALA A 193 12.63 -30.45 8.79
C ALA A 193 12.85 -28.99 9.17
N HIS A 194 12.66 -28.04 8.22
CA HIS A 194 12.82 -26.63 8.46
C HIS A 194 11.61 -25.95 9.13
N ARG A 195 10.48 -26.63 9.19
CA ARG A 195 9.28 -26.16 9.90
C ARG A 195 9.34 -26.46 11.39
N GLN A 196 10.03 -27.54 11.78
CA GLN A 196 10.07 -28.04 13.16
C GLN A 196 11.11 -27.35 14.05
N GLU A 197 11.95 -26.48 13.49
CA GLU A 197 12.96 -25.69 14.23
C GLU A 197 12.48 -24.25 14.46
N PRO A 198 11.50 -24.01 15.36
CA PRO A 198 11.03 -22.65 15.63
C PRO A 198 12.11 -21.90 16.41
N GLY A 199 12.69 -20.88 15.81
CA GLY A 199 13.62 -19.96 16.47
C GLY A 199 15.07 -20.01 15.97
N GLU A 200 15.45 -20.96 15.12
CA GLU A 200 16.67 -20.81 14.36
C GLU A 200 16.42 -19.90 13.16
N PHE A 201 17.08 -18.77 13.17
CA PHE A 201 17.16 -17.95 11.96
C PHE A 201 17.90 -18.77 10.92
N HIS A 202 17.27 -19.05 9.77
CA HIS A 202 17.98 -19.56 8.61
C HIS A 202 18.94 -18.47 8.11
N ALA A 203 20.02 -18.26 8.86
CA ALA A 203 21.14 -17.47 8.42
C ALA A 203 21.92 -18.35 7.43
N PHE A 204 21.73 -18.12 6.15
CA PHE A 204 22.62 -18.64 5.14
C PHE A 204 24.00 -18.05 5.40
N SER A 205 24.91 -18.86 5.96
CA SER A 205 26.30 -18.44 6.11
C SER A 205 27.02 -18.63 4.78
N TYR A 206 27.38 -17.53 4.15
CA TYR A 206 28.22 -17.54 2.97
C TYR A 206 29.67 -17.84 3.39
N SER A 207 30.07 -19.10 3.45
CA SER A 207 31.47 -19.46 3.55
C SER A 207 32.09 -19.46 2.15
N ARG A 208 32.57 -18.30 1.72
CA ARG A 208 33.44 -18.24 0.56
C ARG A 208 34.68 -19.05 0.86
N ARG A 209 34.92 -20.14 0.13
CA ARG A 209 36.23 -20.78 0.13
C ARG A 209 37.22 -19.76 -0.42
N LEU A 210 38.20 -19.38 0.38
CA LEU A 210 39.22 -18.36 0.04
C LEU A 210 40.13 -18.78 -1.12
N ASP A 211 39.98 -20.01 -1.59
CA ASP A 211 40.73 -20.68 -2.65
C ASP A 211 40.01 -20.69 -4.01
N GLU A 212 38.77 -20.22 -4.12
CA GLU A 212 38.11 -20.05 -5.41
C GLU A 212 38.46 -18.69 -6.03
N PRO A 213 38.92 -18.64 -7.31
CA PRO A 213 39.22 -17.39 -8.00
C PRO A 213 37.94 -16.56 -8.11
N ALA A 214 38.07 -15.27 -7.77
CA ALA A 214 36.97 -14.32 -7.90
C ALA A 214 36.48 -14.27 -9.36
N VAL A 215 35.22 -14.71 -9.59
CA VAL A 215 34.57 -14.46 -10.87
C VAL A 215 34.35 -12.95 -10.92
N PRO A 216 34.90 -12.24 -11.93
CA PRO A 216 34.70 -10.81 -12.05
C PRO A 216 33.19 -10.55 -12.24
N ALA A 217 32.64 -9.67 -11.44
CA ALA A 217 31.27 -9.22 -11.61
C ALA A 217 31.14 -8.56 -12.99
N PRO A 218 30.11 -8.87 -13.77
CA PRO A 218 29.84 -8.12 -14.98
C PRO A 218 29.51 -6.68 -14.61
N TYR A 219 30.30 -5.76 -15.11
CA TYR A 219 30.01 -4.32 -15.05
C TYR A 219 28.75 -4.04 -15.88
N TYR A 220 27.69 -3.48 -15.25
CA TYR A 220 26.62 -2.79 -15.92
C TYR A 220 26.60 -1.33 -15.49
#